data_40aa8cd2c31cca59bf9922538c132de5
#
_entry.id   40aa8cd2c31cca59bf9922538c132de5
#
_cell.length_a   1.000
_cell.length_b   1.000
_cell.length_c   1.000
_cell.angle_alpha   90.00
_cell.angle_beta   90.00
_cell.angle_gamma   90.00
#
_symmetry.space_group_name_H-M   'P 1'
#
loop_
_entity.id
_entity.type
_entity.pdbx_description
1 polymer ?
#
loop_
_entity_poly.entity_id
_entity_poly.type
_entity_poly.pdbx_seq_one_letter_code
_entity_poly.pdbx_strand_id
1 'polypeptide(L)'
;PEATEKKIVRSALETDDAWFNSGDLMRTVDVGFTLGYPHYQFVDRVGDTFRWKSENVSTNEVGEIINGFGQIKFCNVYGVEIPGTDGRAGMAAVTLQDGVAELDVDAFSTFLRSELPAYAVPLFVRIQPDIDVTGTFKMVKGDLRKQAYDIRSFDDTVYALLPGSDRYAAFDLAMLEKIEAREAGF
;
A
#
# COMPACT_ATOMS: atom_id res chain seq x y z
N PRO A 1 -0.99 29.92 5.74
CA PRO A 1 -2.34 30.36 6.12
C PRO A 1 -3.42 29.62 5.35
N GLU A 2 -3.42 29.63 4.00
CA GLU A 2 -4.46 29.02 3.17
C GLU A 2 -4.50 27.48 3.28
N ALA A 3 -3.34 26.82 3.34
CA ALA A 3 -3.24 25.37 3.53
C ALA A 3 -3.75 24.94 4.92
N THR A 4 -3.61 25.77 5.94
CA THR A 4 -4.13 25.53 7.28
C THR A 4 -5.64 25.66 7.30
N GLU A 5 -6.20 26.70 6.68
CA GLU A 5 -7.65 26.91 6.63
C GLU A 5 -8.40 25.72 5.96
N LYS A 6 -7.81 25.11 4.92
CA LYS A 6 -8.38 23.91 4.27
C LYS A 6 -8.45 22.70 5.20
N LYS A 7 -7.72 22.69 6.29
CA LYS A 7 -7.70 21.62 7.28
C LYS A 7 -8.54 21.92 8.52
N ILE A 8 -9.14 23.10 8.62
CA ILE A 8 -10.01 23.45 9.75
C ILE A 8 -11.45 23.16 9.37
N VAL A 9 -12.09 22.27 10.10
CA VAL A 9 -13.51 21.97 10.00
C VAL A 9 -14.22 22.75 11.11
N ARG A 10 -15.14 23.65 10.73
CA ARG A 10 -15.85 24.51 11.66
C ARG A 10 -17.29 24.02 11.89
N SER A 11 -17.78 24.21 13.11
CA SER A 11 -19.15 23.80 13.50
C SER A 11 -19.44 22.33 13.14
N ALA A 12 -18.47 21.45 13.40
CA ALA A 12 -18.55 20.04 13.06
C ALA A 12 -19.35 19.20 14.06
N LEU A 13 -19.19 19.47 15.36
CA LEU A 13 -19.85 18.77 16.45
C LEU A 13 -20.75 19.72 17.26
N GLU A 14 -20.32 20.97 17.45
CA GLU A 14 -21.05 22.03 18.15
C GLU A 14 -20.98 23.33 17.34
N THR A 15 -21.93 24.23 17.58
CA THR A 15 -21.91 25.56 16.96
C THR A 15 -20.65 26.31 17.36
N ASP A 16 -19.95 26.91 16.37
CA ASP A 16 -18.73 27.70 16.54
C ASP A 16 -17.48 26.91 17.00
N ASP A 17 -17.53 25.58 17.05
CA ASP A 17 -16.32 24.77 17.25
C ASP A 17 -15.40 24.82 16.01
N ALA A 18 -14.13 24.46 16.24
CA ALA A 18 -13.12 24.36 15.17
C ALA A 18 -12.20 23.17 15.41
N TRP A 19 -12.18 22.26 14.46
CA TRP A 19 -11.41 21.03 14.52
C TRP A 19 -10.35 20.99 13.43
N PHE A 20 -9.15 20.52 13.78
CA PHE A 20 -8.09 20.32 12.80
C PHE A 20 -8.17 18.90 12.23
N ASN A 21 -8.41 18.81 10.91
CA ASN A 21 -8.35 17.55 10.21
C ASN A 21 -6.88 17.21 9.89
N SER A 22 -6.28 16.29 10.67
CA SER A 22 -4.92 15.81 10.45
C SER A 22 -4.80 14.97 9.18
N GLY A 23 -5.90 14.35 8.74
CA GLY A 23 -5.94 13.37 7.66
C GLY A 23 -5.48 11.98 8.11
N ASP A 24 -5.40 11.75 9.40
CA ASP A 24 -5.01 10.46 9.97
C ASP A 24 -6.27 9.63 10.30
N LEU A 25 -6.22 8.35 9.95
CA LEU A 25 -7.21 7.36 10.34
C LEU A 25 -6.76 6.72 11.65
N MET A 26 -7.62 6.80 12.66
CA MET A 26 -7.34 6.28 14.00
C MET A 26 -8.43 5.28 14.38
N ARG A 27 -8.07 4.27 15.17
CA ARG A 27 -9.04 3.38 15.82
C ARG A 27 -8.89 3.45 17.34
N THR A 28 -9.99 3.28 18.06
CA THR A 28 -9.95 3.09 19.53
C THR A 28 -9.42 1.70 19.82
N VAL A 29 -8.60 1.60 20.85
CA VAL A 29 -8.03 0.35 21.32
C VAL A 29 -8.23 0.20 22.82
N ASP A 30 -8.51 -1.03 23.27
CA ASP A 30 -8.47 -1.40 24.67
C ASP A 30 -7.06 -1.89 25.00
N VAL A 31 -6.37 -1.16 25.85
CA VAL A 31 -5.00 -1.52 26.28
C VAL A 31 -5.01 -2.23 27.66
N GLY A 32 -6.21 -2.68 28.13
CA GLY A 32 -6.37 -3.37 29.39
C GLY A 32 -6.29 -2.49 30.63
N PHE A 33 -6.07 -1.19 30.48
CA PHE A 33 -6.13 -0.18 31.55
C PHE A 33 -6.62 1.16 31.00
N THR A 34 -7.17 2.00 31.87
CA THR A 34 -7.60 3.34 31.48
C THR A 34 -7.23 4.33 32.61
N LEU A 35 -6.79 5.51 32.18
CA LEU A 35 -6.61 6.68 33.06
C LEU A 35 -7.77 7.66 32.93
N GLY A 36 -8.95 7.18 32.50
CA GLY A 36 -10.14 8.02 32.26
C GLY A 36 -10.18 8.60 30.83
N TYR A 37 -9.25 8.20 29.96
CA TYR A 37 -9.16 8.67 28.57
C TYR A 37 -9.21 7.49 27.58
N PRO A 38 -9.86 7.67 26.42
CA PRO A 38 -9.78 6.67 25.34
C PRO A 38 -8.36 6.59 24.77
N HIS A 39 -7.93 5.37 24.43
CA HIS A 39 -6.67 5.15 23.74
C HIS A 39 -6.93 4.98 22.25
N TYR A 40 -6.03 5.54 21.44
CA TYR A 40 -6.14 5.50 20.00
C TYR A 40 -4.86 4.93 19.40
N GLN A 41 -5.04 4.10 18.38
CA GLN A 41 -3.95 3.60 17.53
C GLN A 41 -4.06 4.25 16.17
N PHE A 42 -2.93 4.72 15.64
CA PHE A 42 -2.83 5.14 14.25
C PHE A 42 -2.99 3.92 13.34
N VAL A 43 -3.83 4.05 12.31
CA VAL A 43 -4.06 2.98 11.32
C VAL A 43 -3.35 3.35 10.02
N ASP A 44 -3.70 4.51 9.43
CA ASP A 44 -3.11 4.96 8.18
C ASP A 44 -3.46 6.45 7.95
N ARG A 45 -2.99 7.02 6.85
CA ARG A 45 -3.49 8.29 6.34
C ARG A 45 -4.67 8.08 5.41
N VAL A 46 -5.69 8.90 5.54
CA VAL A 46 -6.89 8.85 4.68
C VAL A 46 -6.52 8.92 3.18
N GLY A 47 -5.46 9.68 2.83
CA GLY A 47 -4.97 9.78 1.45
C GLY A 47 -4.10 8.61 0.97
N ASP A 48 -3.70 7.72 1.87
CA ASP A 48 -2.83 6.57 1.58
C ASP A 48 -3.60 5.26 1.50
N THR A 49 -4.74 5.14 2.19
CA THR A 49 -5.64 4.00 1.99
C THR A 49 -6.15 3.96 0.55
N PHE A 50 -6.42 2.77 0.07
CA PHE A 50 -7.06 2.57 -1.22
C PHE A 50 -8.20 1.57 -1.10
N ARG A 51 -9.09 1.54 -2.11
CA ARG A 51 -10.22 0.62 -2.15
C ARG A 51 -10.04 -0.36 -3.29
N TRP A 52 -10.16 -1.66 -2.98
CA TRP A 52 -10.10 -2.75 -3.94
C TRP A 52 -11.21 -3.77 -3.68
N LYS A 53 -11.95 -4.16 -4.72
CA LYS A 53 -13.07 -5.12 -4.63
C LYS A 53 -14.05 -4.76 -3.52
N SER A 54 -14.40 -3.48 -3.42
CA SER A 54 -15.30 -2.90 -2.40
C SER A 54 -14.77 -2.85 -0.97
N GLU A 55 -13.53 -3.29 -0.72
CA GLU A 55 -12.88 -3.28 0.59
C GLU A 55 -11.85 -2.15 0.70
N ASN A 56 -11.75 -1.57 1.88
CA ASN A 56 -10.73 -0.58 2.19
C ASN A 56 -9.44 -1.29 2.63
N VAL A 57 -8.32 -0.91 2.04
CA VAL A 57 -7.00 -1.47 2.34
C VAL A 57 -6.12 -0.40 2.96
N SER A 58 -5.60 -0.66 4.15
CA SER A 58 -4.58 0.16 4.79
C SER A 58 -3.20 -0.17 4.22
N THR A 59 -2.52 0.82 3.67
CA THR A 59 -1.16 0.63 3.14
C THR A 59 -0.16 0.32 4.24
N ASN A 60 -0.41 0.86 5.43
CA ASN A 60 0.46 0.67 6.58
C ASN A 60 0.35 -0.76 7.13
N GLU A 61 -0.89 -1.27 7.34
CA GLU A 61 -1.10 -2.64 7.85
C GLU A 61 -0.54 -3.68 6.89
N VAL A 62 -0.76 -3.53 5.58
CA VAL A 62 -0.17 -4.42 4.57
C VAL A 62 1.36 -4.33 4.56
N GLY A 63 1.90 -3.11 4.66
CA GLY A 63 3.34 -2.88 4.70
C GLY A 63 4.01 -3.50 5.93
N GLU A 64 3.38 -3.42 7.10
CA GLU A 64 3.88 -4.04 8.34
C GLU A 64 3.95 -5.57 8.19
N ILE A 65 2.93 -6.19 7.61
CA ILE A 65 2.93 -7.63 7.34
C ILE A 65 4.04 -8.00 6.36
N ILE A 66 4.19 -7.28 5.24
CA ILE A 66 5.24 -7.55 4.25
C ILE A 66 6.63 -7.41 4.88
N ASN A 67 6.85 -6.40 5.72
CA ASN A 67 8.12 -6.22 6.44
C ASN A 67 8.42 -7.36 7.43
N GLY A 68 7.41 -8.17 7.81
CA GLY A 68 7.59 -9.38 8.61
C GLY A 68 8.21 -10.56 7.83
N PHE A 69 8.26 -10.50 6.49
CA PHE A 69 8.91 -11.53 5.70
C PHE A 69 10.43 -11.37 5.72
N GLY A 70 11.14 -12.41 6.14
CA GLY A 70 12.58 -12.34 6.49
C GLY A 70 13.52 -11.88 5.38
N GLN A 71 13.11 -11.90 4.12
CA GLN A 71 13.91 -11.38 3.00
C GLN A 71 13.68 -9.90 2.70
N ILE A 72 12.65 -9.27 3.31
CA ILE A 72 12.31 -7.87 3.06
C ILE A 72 12.98 -6.98 4.09
N LYS A 73 13.67 -5.95 3.63
CA LYS A 73 14.28 -4.90 4.45
C LYS A 73 13.32 -3.74 4.65
N PHE A 74 12.67 -3.30 3.57
CA PHE A 74 11.69 -2.22 3.58
C PHE A 74 10.57 -2.51 2.57
N CYS A 75 9.37 -2.04 2.89
CA CYS A 75 8.22 -2.12 2.02
C CYS A 75 7.47 -0.78 2.01
N ASN A 76 7.03 -0.37 0.81
CA ASN A 76 6.16 0.78 0.61
C ASN A 76 4.95 0.34 -0.21
N VAL A 77 3.76 0.34 0.41
CA VAL A 77 2.52 -0.10 -0.23
C VAL A 77 1.71 1.10 -0.74
N TYR A 78 1.13 0.98 -1.91
CA TYR A 78 0.30 2.00 -2.54
C TYR A 78 -0.73 1.38 -3.48
N GLY A 79 -1.79 2.14 -3.77
CA GLY A 79 -2.83 1.71 -4.71
C GLY A 79 -2.50 2.16 -6.14
N VAL A 80 -2.71 1.25 -7.12
CA VAL A 80 -2.56 1.50 -8.55
C VAL A 80 -3.86 1.19 -9.29
N GLU A 81 -4.15 1.95 -10.33
CA GLU A 81 -5.36 1.76 -11.15
C GLU A 81 -5.14 0.66 -12.17
N ILE A 82 -6.15 -0.20 -12.35
CA ILE A 82 -6.18 -1.22 -13.39
C ILE A 82 -7.29 -0.85 -14.37
N PRO A 83 -7.01 -0.77 -15.69
CA PRO A 83 -8.02 -0.40 -16.68
C PRO A 83 -9.26 -1.31 -16.66
N GLY A 84 -10.42 -0.69 -16.51
CA GLY A 84 -11.71 -1.40 -16.51
C GLY A 84 -12.16 -1.95 -15.15
N THR A 85 -11.42 -1.66 -14.08
CA THR A 85 -11.82 -2.03 -12.70
C THR A 85 -12.20 -0.81 -11.88
N ASP A 86 -13.01 -1.01 -10.84
CA ASP A 86 -13.30 0.00 -9.84
C ASP A 86 -12.26 -0.07 -8.70
N GLY A 87 -11.83 1.12 -8.26
CA GLY A 87 -10.87 1.25 -7.17
C GLY A 87 -9.42 1.14 -7.63
N ARG A 88 -8.57 0.70 -6.70
CA ARG A 88 -7.13 0.55 -6.92
C ARG A 88 -6.65 -0.77 -6.35
N ALA A 89 -5.87 -1.50 -7.12
CA ALA A 89 -5.20 -2.69 -6.64
C ALA A 89 -3.95 -2.34 -5.82
N GLY A 90 -3.58 -3.20 -4.89
CA GLY A 90 -2.35 -3.03 -4.12
C GLY A 90 -1.10 -3.25 -4.98
N MET A 91 -0.11 -2.38 -4.81
CA MET A 91 1.26 -2.57 -5.28
C MET A 91 2.22 -2.32 -4.13
N ALA A 92 3.24 -3.17 -4.01
CA ALA A 92 4.28 -3.07 -3.01
C ALA A 92 5.64 -2.83 -3.70
N ALA A 93 6.31 -1.73 -3.38
CA ALA A 93 7.72 -1.56 -3.68
C ALA A 93 8.52 -2.07 -2.48
N VAL A 94 9.44 -3.01 -2.71
CA VAL A 94 10.20 -3.66 -1.65
C VAL A 94 11.69 -3.59 -1.91
N THR A 95 12.47 -3.45 -0.85
CA THR A 95 13.92 -3.61 -0.87
C THR A 95 14.27 -4.90 -0.12
N LEU A 96 15.13 -5.71 -0.70
CA LEU A 96 15.57 -6.97 -0.09
C LEU A 96 16.60 -6.73 1.01
N GLN A 97 16.70 -7.67 1.94
CA GLN A 97 17.74 -7.67 2.97
C GLN A 97 19.14 -7.76 2.34
N ASP A 98 20.12 -7.21 3.03
CA ASP A 98 21.51 -7.27 2.60
C ASP A 98 21.96 -8.72 2.45
N GLY A 99 22.52 -9.05 1.28
CA GLY A 99 22.95 -10.41 0.94
C GLY A 99 21.88 -11.30 0.32
N VAL A 100 20.65 -10.84 0.20
CA VAL A 100 19.57 -11.53 -0.54
C VAL A 100 19.61 -11.04 -2.00
N ALA A 101 20.01 -11.92 -2.91
CA ALA A 101 20.15 -11.58 -4.32
C ALA A 101 18.80 -11.59 -5.06
N GLU A 102 17.87 -12.45 -4.64
CA GLU A 102 16.57 -12.64 -5.30
C GLU A 102 15.51 -13.00 -4.26
N LEU A 103 14.28 -12.53 -4.50
CA LEU A 103 13.13 -12.84 -3.67
C LEU A 103 12.69 -14.30 -3.92
N ASP A 104 12.54 -15.08 -2.85
CA ASP A 104 11.83 -16.36 -2.93
C ASP A 104 10.34 -16.11 -3.13
N VAL A 105 9.93 -16.06 -4.39
CA VAL A 105 8.58 -15.69 -4.83
C VAL A 105 7.53 -16.70 -4.34
N ASP A 106 7.87 -17.97 -4.28
CA ASP A 106 6.96 -19.03 -3.83
C ASP A 106 6.71 -18.93 -2.33
N ALA A 107 7.76 -18.79 -1.54
CA ALA A 107 7.65 -18.58 -0.09
C ALA A 107 6.93 -17.27 0.24
N PHE A 108 7.23 -16.20 -0.50
CA PHE A 108 6.58 -14.90 -0.33
C PHE A 108 5.09 -14.94 -0.68
N SER A 109 4.71 -15.60 -1.78
CA SER A 109 3.31 -15.79 -2.18
C SER A 109 2.52 -16.54 -1.10
N THR A 110 3.11 -17.61 -0.58
CA THR A 110 2.50 -18.42 0.49
C THR A 110 2.33 -17.60 1.77
N PHE A 111 3.37 -16.84 2.16
CA PHE A 111 3.35 -16.00 3.35
C PHE A 111 2.25 -14.93 3.26
N LEU A 112 2.19 -14.16 2.17
CA LEU A 112 1.20 -13.11 2.04
C LEU A 112 -0.24 -13.64 2.07
N ARG A 113 -0.48 -14.78 1.49
CA ARG A 113 -1.81 -15.41 1.48
C ARG A 113 -2.22 -16.00 2.82
N SER A 114 -1.26 -16.33 3.69
CA SER A 114 -1.57 -16.78 5.06
C SER A 114 -1.86 -15.59 6.00
N GLU A 115 -1.22 -14.44 5.75
CA GLU A 115 -1.29 -13.31 6.67
C GLU A 115 -2.31 -12.23 6.25
N LEU A 116 -2.65 -12.14 4.96
CA LEU A 116 -3.53 -11.13 4.42
C LEU A 116 -4.83 -11.71 3.83
N PRO A 117 -5.97 -11.04 4.00
CA PRO A 117 -7.16 -11.37 3.23
C PRO A 117 -6.90 -11.11 1.74
N ALA A 118 -7.54 -11.90 0.88
CA ALA A 118 -7.27 -11.91 -0.56
C ALA A 118 -7.35 -10.53 -1.24
N TYR A 119 -8.23 -9.65 -0.78
CA TYR A 119 -8.37 -8.29 -1.32
C TYR A 119 -7.22 -7.36 -0.92
N ALA A 120 -6.50 -7.66 0.16
CA ALA A 120 -5.39 -6.86 0.66
C ALA A 120 -4.02 -7.33 0.14
N VAL A 121 -3.93 -8.55 -0.43
CA VAL A 121 -2.70 -9.04 -1.07
C VAL A 121 -2.38 -8.13 -2.25
N PRO A 122 -1.19 -7.49 -2.30
CA PRO A 122 -0.80 -6.68 -3.44
C PRO A 122 -0.80 -7.49 -4.74
N LEU A 123 -1.33 -6.93 -5.83
CA LEU A 123 -1.29 -7.60 -7.13
C LEU A 123 0.07 -7.47 -7.80
N PHE A 124 0.84 -6.45 -7.44
CA PHE A 124 2.16 -6.20 -8.01
C PHE A 124 3.19 -6.02 -6.90
N VAL A 125 4.38 -6.60 -7.11
CA VAL A 125 5.55 -6.45 -6.24
C VAL A 125 6.73 -5.99 -7.07
N ARG A 126 7.28 -4.80 -6.76
CA ARG A 126 8.42 -4.20 -7.44
C ARG A 126 9.64 -4.29 -6.53
N ILE A 127 10.71 -4.89 -7.02
CA ILE A 127 11.97 -4.97 -6.27
C ILE A 127 12.80 -3.75 -6.59
N GLN A 128 13.06 -2.92 -5.58
CA GLN A 128 13.90 -1.74 -5.72
C GLN A 128 15.25 -1.96 -5.03
N PRO A 129 16.35 -1.45 -5.59
CA PRO A 129 17.67 -1.55 -4.96
C PRO A 129 17.71 -0.75 -3.64
N ASP A 130 16.99 0.34 -3.58
CA ASP A 130 16.83 1.18 -2.38
C ASP A 130 15.46 1.87 -2.39
N ILE A 131 15.00 2.32 -1.23
CA ILE A 131 13.75 3.08 -1.12
C ILE A 131 14.07 4.54 -0.87
N ASP A 132 13.54 5.41 -1.73
CA ASP A 132 13.60 6.85 -1.55
C ASP A 132 12.85 7.28 -0.29
N VAL A 133 13.59 7.82 0.65
CA VAL A 133 13.04 8.43 1.87
C VAL A 133 13.30 9.93 1.87
N THR A 134 12.36 10.69 2.38
CA THR A 134 12.58 12.12 2.60
C THR A 134 13.62 12.33 3.72
N GLY A 135 14.17 13.53 3.85
CA GLY A 135 15.05 13.90 4.96
C GLY A 135 14.45 13.70 6.37
N THR A 136 13.14 13.42 6.45
CA THR A 136 12.41 13.03 7.67
C THR A 136 12.08 11.55 7.71
N PHE A 137 12.76 10.72 6.95
CA PHE A 137 12.55 9.26 6.83
C PHE A 137 11.12 8.85 6.40
N LYS A 138 10.41 9.75 5.70
CA LYS A 138 9.10 9.41 5.11
C LYS A 138 9.32 8.84 3.71
N MET A 139 8.76 7.68 3.46
CA MET A 139 8.76 7.06 2.14
C MET A 139 8.00 7.91 1.12
N VAL A 140 8.60 8.11 -0.06
CA VAL A 140 8.03 8.91 -1.14
C VAL A 140 7.14 8.01 -2.00
N LYS A 141 5.81 8.20 -1.90
CA LYS A 141 4.83 7.42 -2.68
C LYS A 141 4.44 8.07 -4.01
N GLY A 142 4.76 9.36 -4.19
CA GLY A 142 4.24 10.15 -5.32
C GLY A 142 4.69 9.63 -6.67
N ASP A 143 5.98 9.37 -6.83
CA ASP A 143 6.54 8.89 -8.10
C ASP A 143 6.25 7.40 -8.31
N LEU A 144 6.24 6.60 -7.25
CA LEU A 144 5.82 5.20 -7.30
C LEU A 144 4.38 5.05 -7.83
N ARG A 145 3.46 5.90 -7.34
CA ARG A 145 2.06 5.90 -7.83
C ARG A 145 1.93 6.31 -9.29
N LYS A 146 2.77 7.24 -9.77
CA LYS A 146 2.76 7.68 -11.17
C LYS A 146 3.32 6.62 -12.11
N GLN A 147 4.41 5.97 -11.71
CA GLN A 147 5.03 4.88 -12.46
C GLN A 147 4.17 3.62 -12.44
N ALA A 148 3.45 3.38 -11.31
CA ALA A 148 2.63 2.20 -11.09
C ALA A 148 3.39 0.91 -11.49
N TYR A 149 2.75 0.05 -12.28
CA TYR A 149 3.33 -1.17 -12.84
C TYR A 149 3.79 -1.00 -14.32
N ASP A 150 3.93 0.24 -14.80
CA ASP A 150 4.45 0.49 -16.15
C ASP A 150 5.96 0.26 -16.21
N ILE A 151 6.34 -0.98 -16.46
CA ILE A 151 7.74 -1.44 -16.54
C ILE A 151 8.55 -0.79 -17.69
N ARG A 152 7.91 0.03 -18.52
CA ARG A 152 8.61 0.86 -19.52
C ARG A 152 9.25 2.10 -18.91
N SER A 153 8.85 2.47 -17.70
CA SER A 153 9.26 3.71 -17.02
C SER A 153 10.40 3.52 -16.00
N PHE A 154 10.84 2.29 -15.77
CA PHE A 154 11.93 1.92 -14.85
C PHE A 154 12.52 0.54 -15.18
N ASP A 155 13.69 0.24 -14.59
CA ASP A 155 14.42 -1.02 -14.85
C ASP A 155 14.27 -2.07 -13.74
N ASP A 156 13.46 -1.80 -12.71
CA ASP A 156 13.27 -2.70 -11.59
C ASP A 156 12.50 -3.97 -11.98
N THR A 157 12.82 -5.08 -11.30
CA THR A 157 12.07 -6.33 -11.46
C THR A 157 10.68 -6.19 -10.84
N VAL A 158 9.65 -6.60 -11.57
CA VAL A 158 8.27 -6.65 -11.10
C VAL A 158 7.75 -8.07 -11.17
N TYR A 159 7.01 -8.46 -10.15
CA TYR A 159 6.20 -9.67 -10.12
C TYR A 159 4.72 -9.30 -10.06
N ALA A 160 3.87 -10.12 -10.66
CA ALA A 160 2.42 -9.94 -10.63
C ALA A 160 1.69 -11.21 -10.18
N LEU A 161 0.63 -11.00 -9.40
CA LEU A 161 -0.34 -12.03 -9.02
C LEU A 161 -1.57 -11.88 -9.91
N LEU A 162 -1.64 -12.68 -10.94
CA LEU A 162 -2.75 -12.62 -11.91
C LEU A 162 -4.01 -13.33 -11.40
N PRO A 163 -5.19 -12.95 -11.91
CA PRO A 163 -6.44 -13.63 -11.60
C PRO A 163 -6.35 -15.14 -11.85
N GLY A 164 -6.80 -15.93 -10.86
CA GLY A 164 -6.75 -17.39 -10.91
C GLY A 164 -5.39 -18.00 -10.55
N SER A 165 -4.35 -17.18 -10.33
CA SER A 165 -3.06 -17.66 -9.81
C SER A 165 -3.03 -17.59 -8.29
N ASP A 166 -2.30 -18.51 -7.68
CA ASP A 166 -1.95 -18.49 -6.26
C ASP A 166 -0.51 -18.06 -5.99
N ARG A 167 0.26 -17.74 -7.05
CA ARG A 167 1.67 -17.35 -7.00
C ARG A 167 1.95 -16.14 -7.85
N TYR A 168 2.89 -15.34 -7.40
CA TYR A 168 3.45 -14.30 -8.23
C TYR A 168 4.29 -14.90 -9.35
N ALA A 169 4.23 -14.27 -10.52
CA ALA A 169 5.07 -14.58 -11.68
C ALA A 169 5.81 -13.31 -12.13
N ALA A 170 6.93 -13.48 -12.79
CA ALA A 170 7.66 -12.37 -13.41
C ALA A 170 6.73 -11.59 -14.34
N PHE A 171 6.72 -10.27 -14.21
CA PHE A 171 5.85 -9.38 -14.96
C PHE A 171 6.61 -8.85 -16.17
N ASP A 172 6.05 -9.03 -17.35
CA ASP A 172 6.67 -8.65 -18.62
C ASP A 172 5.77 -7.72 -19.47
N LEU A 173 6.30 -7.27 -20.59
CA LEU A 173 5.57 -6.38 -21.51
C LEU A 173 4.32 -7.03 -22.09
N ALA A 174 4.35 -8.33 -22.38
CA ALA A 174 3.18 -9.03 -22.93
C ALA A 174 2.03 -9.07 -21.93
N MET A 175 2.36 -9.18 -20.64
CA MET A 175 1.38 -9.13 -19.55
C MET A 175 0.86 -7.72 -19.32
N LEU A 176 1.72 -6.71 -19.41
CA LEU A 176 1.32 -5.29 -19.36
C LEU A 176 0.33 -4.98 -20.49
N GLU A 177 0.62 -5.38 -21.73
CA GLU A 177 -0.26 -5.18 -22.87
C GLU A 177 -1.64 -5.83 -22.69
N LYS A 178 -1.70 -7.04 -22.11
CA LYS A 178 -2.98 -7.70 -21.76
C LYS A 178 -3.78 -6.93 -20.72
N ILE A 179 -3.11 -6.34 -19.73
CA ILE A 179 -3.79 -5.50 -18.73
C ILE A 179 -4.34 -4.24 -19.39
N GLU A 180 -3.54 -3.56 -20.21
CA GLU A 180 -3.96 -2.36 -20.95
C GLU A 180 -5.14 -2.65 -21.90
N ALA A 181 -5.14 -3.82 -22.54
CA ALA A 181 -6.23 -4.30 -23.39
C ALA A 181 -7.46 -4.81 -22.61
N ARG A 182 -7.41 -4.89 -21.28
CA ARG A 182 -8.43 -5.47 -20.38
C ARG A 182 -8.66 -6.96 -20.58
N GLU A 183 -7.69 -7.68 -21.04
CA GLU A 183 -7.72 -9.12 -21.32
C GLU A 183 -7.12 -9.97 -20.19
N ALA A 184 -6.59 -9.34 -19.13
CA ALA A 184 -5.95 -10.02 -18.00
C ALA A 184 -6.95 -10.64 -16.99
N GLY A 185 -8.25 -10.35 -17.09
CA GLY A 185 -9.31 -10.97 -16.30
C GLY A 185 -9.47 -10.43 -14.87
N PHE A 186 -9.01 -9.19 -14.57
CA PHE A 186 -9.21 -8.52 -13.27
C PHE A 186 -10.66 -8.13 -13.01
#